data_38098d7e80c9709bdc8be757f1738812
#
_entry.id   38098d7e80c9709bdc8be757f1738812
#
_cell.length_a   1.000
_cell.length_b   1.000
_cell.length_c   1.000
_cell.angle_alpha   90.00
_cell.angle_beta   90.00
_cell.angle_gamma   90.00
#
_symmetry.space_group_name_H-M   'P 1'
#
loop_
_entity.id
_entity.type
_entity.pdbx_description
1 polymer ?
#
loop_
_entity_poly.entity_id
_entity_poly.type
_entity_poly.pdbx_seq_one_letter_code
_entity_poly.pdbx_strand_id
1 'polypeptide(L)'
;MNRTILFFGALILLASAANTRAAFQDKMAGKPESSVATAKNDVSVEDEAKHTVVPATTDPAYVIGSQDVLDINVWKEPDMTRVVPVRPDGKITLPLINDVQAAGSTPQQLAASVTEKLRKYITEPQVTVIVTQINSQRVFVMGEVLRAGAFPLVPGTTVLQALANAGGFTTFANVKKIHVMRMVDGKPTELPFNYREVIKGGNPEQNIKLEPGDTVVVP
;
A
#
# COMPACT_ATOMS: atom_id res chain seq x y z
N MET A 1 12.56 7.52 62.64
CA MET A 1 14.02 7.54 62.69
C MET A 1 14.47 7.96 61.29
N ASN A 2 14.64 9.25 61.10
CA ASN A 2 15.95 9.94 61.05
C ASN A 2 16.80 9.47 59.87
N ARG A 3 17.26 10.24 58.91
CA ARG A 3 17.87 11.59 58.85
C ARG A 3 18.03 11.93 57.38
N THR A 4 17.51 12.96 56.81
CA THR A 4 18.00 14.34 56.79
C THR A 4 19.44 14.51 56.30
N ILE A 5 19.57 15.56 55.42
CA ILE A 5 20.73 16.47 55.18
C ILE A 5 21.36 16.23 53.81
N LEU A 6 21.63 17.18 53.04
CA LEU A 6 21.57 18.63 52.83
C LEU A 6 22.50 18.98 51.65
N PHE A 7 22.09 19.93 50.86
CA PHE A 7 22.78 21.10 50.30
C PHE A 7 24.13 20.97 49.59
N PHE A 8 24.27 21.59 48.46
CA PHE A 8 25.05 22.76 48.07
C PHE A 8 25.10 22.71 46.53
N GLY A 9 24.76 23.61 45.75
CA GLY A 9 24.80 25.07 45.85
C GLY A 9 25.93 25.64 44.99
N ALA A 10 25.59 26.59 44.19
CA ALA A 10 26.46 27.59 43.55
C ALA A 10 26.81 27.29 42.09
N LEU A 11 26.45 28.08 41.20
CA LEU A 11 26.44 29.53 40.93
C LEU A 11 27.49 29.91 39.87
N ILE A 12 26.99 30.49 38.76
CA ILE A 12 27.50 31.60 37.97
C ILE A 12 28.81 31.41 37.17
N LEU A 13 28.78 31.69 35.86
CA LEU A 13 29.40 32.88 35.29
C LEU A 13 29.04 33.09 33.84
N LEU A 14 28.53 34.27 33.58
CA LEU A 14 28.45 34.99 32.30
C LEU A 14 29.82 35.40 31.80
N ALA A 15 30.04 35.39 30.49
CA ALA A 15 30.84 36.32 29.72
C ALA A 15 30.53 36.10 28.25
N SER A 16 29.83 36.86 27.47
CA SER A 16 29.99 38.22 26.97
C SER A 16 31.33 38.51 26.26
N ALA A 17 31.25 38.77 24.99
CA ALA A 17 31.96 39.70 24.14
C ALA A 17 32.14 39.14 22.75
N ALA A 18 31.49 39.63 21.74
CA ALA A 18 31.67 40.89 20.98
C ALA A 18 32.66 40.75 19.81
N ASN A 19 32.11 40.84 18.62
CA ASN A 19 32.47 41.78 17.57
C ASN A 19 33.86 41.69 16.92
N THR A 20 33.92 41.34 15.62
CA THR A 20 34.81 42.10 14.72
C THR A 20 34.28 42.06 13.29
N ARG A 21 33.85 43.23 12.81
CA ARG A 21 33.71 43.58 11.41
C ARG A 21 35.13 43.73 10.82
N ALA A 22 35.33 43.19 9.63
CA ALA A 22 36.31 43.77 8.72
C ALA A 22 35.72 43.76 7.30
N ALA A 23 35.48 44.96 6.85
CA ALA A 23 35.17 45.34 5.50
C ALA A 23 36.43 45.21 4.63
N PHE A 24 36.26 44.71 3.42
CA PHE A 24 37.16 45.06 2.32
C PHE A 24 36.31 45.44 1.11
N GLN A 25 36.33 46.70 0.82
CA GLN A 25 35.92 47.35 -0.40
C GLN A 25 37.10 47.43 -1.36
N ASP A 26 36.89 47.22 -2.60
CA ASP A 26 37.25 48.05 -3.76
C ASP A 26 37.72 47.16 -4.93
N LYS A 27 37.28 47.24 -6.14
CA LYS A 27 37.29 48.26 -7.13
C LYS A 27 37.12 47.64 -8.54
N MET A 28 36.29 48.34 -9.34
CA MET A 28 36.35 48.54 -10.80
C MET A 28 35.83 47.46 -11.76
N ALA A 29 34.72 47.68 -12.34
CA ALA A 29 34.36 48.44 -13.56
C ALA A 29 34.33 47.58 -14.82
N GLY A 30 33.17 47.52 -15.47
CA GLY A 30 32.97 47.02 -16.79
C GLY A 30 31.50 46.73 -17.10
N LYS A 31 30.77 47.80 -17.50
CA LYS A 31 29.48 47.67 -18.21
C LYS A 31 29.77 47.51 -19.73
N PRO A 32 28.98 46.79 -20.54
CA PRO A 32 27.68 47.31 -20.96
C PRO A 32 26.56 46.26 -21.17
N GLU A 33 25.39 46.77 -20.95
CA GLU A 33 24.08 46.55 -21.51
C GLU A 33 23.83 45.44 -22.54
N SER A 34 22.83 44.55 -22.27
CA SER A 34 21.73 44.27 -23.17
C SER A 34 20.57 43.59 -22.45
N SER A 35 19.51 44.32 -22.31
CA SER A 35 18.07 44.04 -22.48
C SER A 35 17.44 42.67 -22.13
N VAL A 36 16.42 42.78 -21.26
CA VAL A 36 15.06 42.26 -21.35
C VAL A 36 14.83 40.77 -21.13
N ALA A 37 14.26 40.44 -20.01
CA ALA A 37 12.91 39.91 -19.87
C ALA A 37 12.66 39.49 -18.40
N THR A 38 11.77 40.22 -17.80
CA THR A 38 11.11 39.89 -16.54
C THR A 38 10.23 38.67 -16.76
N ALA A 39 10.64 37.51 -16.28
CA ALA A 39 9.74 36.40 -16.06
C ALA A 39 9.60 36.20 -14.54
N LYS A 40 8.50 36.70 -14.02
CA LYS A 40 7.99 36.30 -12.71
C LYS A 40 7.64 34.82 -12.81
N ASN A 41 8.45 33.97 -12.25
CA ASN A 41 8.03 32.62 -11.89
C ASN A 41 7.58 32.66 -10.44
N ASP A 42 6.31 32.95 -10.23
CA ASP A 42 5.57 32.47 -9.08
C ASP A 42 5.49 30.94 -9.17
N VAL A 43 6.44 30.26 -8.56
CA VAL A 43 6.31 28.84 -8.30
C VAL A 43 5.52 28.72 -7.00
N SER A 44 4.21 28.71 -7.12
CA SER A 44 3.35 28.12 -6.12
C SER A 44 3.63 26.61 -6.13
N VAL A 45 4.37 26.16 -5.14
CA VAL A 45 4.52 24.74 -4.82
C VAL A 45 3.20 24.31 -4.19
N GLU A 46 2.20 24.01 -5.02
CA GLU A 46 1.09 23.16 -4.62
C GLU A 46 1.62 21.73 -4.66
N ASP A 47 1.84 21.21 -3.48
CA ASP A 47 2.16 19.82 -3.19
C ASP A 47 0.92 18.95 -3.49
N GLU A 48 0.60 18.82 -4.76
CA GLU A 48 -0.27 17.75 -5.22
C GLU A 48 0.52 16.44 -5.14
N ALA A 49 0.44 15.80 -3.97
CA ALA A 49 0.70 14.38 -3.85
C ALA A 49 -0.26 13.64 -4.79
N LYS A 50 0.10 13.60 -6.06
CA LYS A 50 -0.57 12.82 -7.08
C LYS A 50 -0.38 11.36 -6.70
N HIS A 51 -1.31 10.87 -5.87
CA HIS A 51 -1.50 9.44 -5.69
C HIS A 51 -1.83 8.88 -7.06
N THR A 52 -0.82 8.36 -7.72
CA THR A 52 -1.00 7.55 -8.91
C THR A 52 -1.68 6.27 -8.45
N VAL A 53 -3.00 6.30 -8.43
CA VAL A 53 -3.82 5.11 -8.21
C VAL A 53 -3.64 4.25 -9.46
N VAL A 54 -2.68 3.33 -9.39
CA VAL A 54 -2.57 2.27 -10.40
C VAL A 54 -3.80 1.39 -10.18
N PRO A 55 -4.66 1.19 -11.17
CA PRO A 55 -5.78 0.27 -11.01
C PRO A 55 -5.21 -1.10 -10.65
N ALA A 56 -5.61 -1.62 -9.50
CA ALA A 56 -5.00 -2.80 -8.92
C ALA A 56 -5.28 -4.06 -9.76
N THR A 57 -6.35 -4.06 -10.54
CA THR A 57 -6.61 -5.10 -11.53
C THR A 57 -7.69 -4.69 -12.54
N THR A 58 -7.47 -5.08 -13.79
CA THR A 58 -8.48 -5.11 -14.86
C THR A 58 -8.93 -6.53 -15.17
N ASP A 59 -8.56 -7.52 -14.33
CA ASP A 59 -8.97 -8.90 -14.54
C ASP A 59 -10.50 -9.02 -14.34
N PRO A 60 -11.26 -9.37 -15.39
CA PRO A 60 -12.71 -9.50 -15.30
C PRO A 60 -13.15 -10.66 -14.39
N ALA A 61 -12.25 -11.59 -14.09
CA ALA A 61 -12.48 -12.70 -13.18
C ALA A 61 -12.20 -12.39 -11.71
N TYR A 62 -11.70 -11.16 -11.40
CA TYR A 62 -11.43 -10.77 -10.04
C TYR A 62 -12.72 -10.77 -9.20
N VAL A 63 -12.68 -11.43 -8.06
CA VAL A 63 -13.77 -11.43 -7.08
C VAL A 63 -13.44 -10.48 -5.94
N ILE A 64 -14.28 -9.48 -5.75
CA ILE A 64 -14.15 -8.47 -4.71
C ILE A 64 -14.24 -9.14 -3.34
N GLY A 65 -13.33 -8.76 -2.44
CA GLY A 65 -13.33 -9.24 -1.05
C GLY A 65 -13.51 -8.10 -0.04
N SER A 66 -13.65 -8.47 1.23
CA SER A 66 -13.71 -7.50 2.32
C SER A 66 -12.40 -6.72 2.43
N GLN A 67 -12.47 -5.43 2.79
CA GLN A 67 -11.36 -4.47 2.88
C GLN A 67 -10.81 -3.98 1.54
N ASP A 68 -11.25 -4.48 0.40
CA ASP A 68 -10.90 -3.90 -0.89
C ASP A 68 -11.43 -2.47 -0.98
N VAL A 69 -10.74 -1.63 -1.75
CA VAL A 69 -11.18 -0.26 -2.00
C VAL A 69 -11.65 -0.14 -3.45
N LEU A 70 -12.88 0.31 -3.61
CA LEU A 70 -13.55 0.43 -4.89
C LEU A 70 -13.76 1.90 -5.23
N ASP A 71 -13.48 2.28 -6.47
CA ASP A 71 -13.92 3.54 -7.04
C ASP A 71 -15.19 3.26 -7.86
N ILE A 72 -16.29 3.86 -7.41
CA ILE A 72 -17.60 3.73 -8.02
C ILE A 72 -17.90 5.04 -8.74
N ASN A 73 -17.88 4.98 -10.07
CA ASN A 73 -18.15 6.13 -10.91
C ASN A 73 -19.55 6.01 -11.54
N VAL A 74 -20.39 7.03 -11.32
CA VAL A 74 -21.72 7.14 -11.94
C VAL A 74 -21.69 8.30 -12.92
N TRP A 75 -21.84 7.98 -14.21
CA TRP A 75 -21.74 8.98 -15.29
C TRP A 75 -22.72 10.13 -15.11
N LYS A 76 -22.21 11.36 -15.20
CA LYS A 76 -22.95 12.63 -14.98
C LYS A 76 -23.49 12.86 -13.57
N GLU A 77 -23.17 12.01 -12.60
CA GLU A 77 -23.64 12.15 -11.22
C GLU A 77 -22.43 12.20 -10.26
N PRO A 78 -21.77 13.36 -10.13
CA PRO A 78 -20.57 13.49 -9.28
C PRO A 78 -20.90 13.25 -7.80
N ASP A 79 -22.10 13.55 -7.34
CA ASP A 79 -22.53 13.34 -5.95
C ASP A 79 -22.63 11.85 -5.60
N MET A 80 -22.77 10.99 -6.60
CA MET A 80 -22.83 9.53 -6.47
C MET A 80 -21.48 8.86 -6.70
N THR A 81 -20.53 9.56 -7.32
CA THR A 81 -19.19 9.06 -7.60
C THR A 81 -18.32 9.16 -6.37
N ARG A 82 -17.77 8.03 -5.90
CA ARG A 82 -16.90 8.01 -4.74
C ARG A 82 -16.06 6.75 -4.61
N VAL A 83 -14.96 6.91 -3.88
CA VAL A 83 -14.13 5.79 -3.43
C VAL A 83 -14.68 5.28 -2.10
N VAL A 84 -14.96 3.98 -2.03
CA VAL A 84 -15.51 3.33 -0.84
C VAL A 84 -14.78 2.04 -0.50
N PRO A 85 -14.47 1.78 0.77
CA PRO A 85 -13.97 0.48 1.20
C PRO A 85 -15.11 -0.53 1.30
N VAL A 86 -14.81 -1.78 0.98
CA VAL A 86 -15.71 -2.91 1.27
C VAL A 86 -15.60 -3.22 2.77
N ARG A 87 -16.74 -3.12 3.44
CA ARG A 87 -16.84 -3.37 4.88
C ARG A 87 -16.55 -4.83 5.24
N PRO A 88 -16.26 -5.16 6.52
CA PRO A 88 -16.06 -6.54 6.95
C PRO A 88 -17.25 -7.47 6.70
N ASP A 89 -18.49 -6.91 6.66
CA ASP A 89 -19.71 -7.63 6.31
C ASP A 89 -19.86 -7.87 4.78
N GLY A 90 -18.87 -7.46 3.99
CA GLY A 90 -18.85 -7.61 2.54
C GLY A 90 -19.69 -6.59 1.77
N LYS A 91 -20.22 -5.58 2.43
CA LYS A 91 -21.07 -4.56 1.81
C LYS A 91 -20.34 -3.24 1.59
N ILE A 92 -20.84 -2.46 0.65
CA ILE A 92 -20.51 -1.06 0.47
C ILE A 92 -21.75 -0.21 0.73
N THR A 93 -21.54 1.03 1.16
CA THR A 93 -22.64 1.98 1.40
C THR A 93 -22.54 3.13 0.42
N LEU A 94 -23.61 3.35 -0.34
CA LEU A 94 -23.72 4.40 -1.34
C LEU A 94 -24.92 5.30 -1.05
N PRO A 95 -24.86 6.59 -1.42
CA PRO A 95 -26.01 7.47 -1.32
C PRO A 95 -27.23 6.88 -2.07
N LEU A 96 -28.43 7.26 -1.64
CA LEU A 96 -29.73 6.86 -2.19
C LEU A 96 -30.04 5.36 -2.09
N ILE A 97 -29.08 4.47 -2.35
CA ILE A 97 -29.31 3.02 -2.41
C ILE A 97 -28.82 2.26 -1.17
N ASN A 98 -28.20 2.99 -0.21
CA ASN A 98 -27.69 2.43 1.04
C ASN A 98 -26.73 1.23 0.82
N ASP A 99 -26.97 0.12 1.50
CA ASP A 99 -26.09 -1.03 1.50
C ASP A 99 -26.27 -1.91 0.25
N VAL A 100 -25.14 -2.23 -0.39
CA VAL A 100 -25.06 -3.13 -1.54
C VAL A 100 -24.02 -4.20 -1.26
N GLN A 101 -24.34 -5.45 -1.53
CA GLN A 101 -23.39 -6.57 -1.42
C GLN A 101 -22.33 -6.42 -2.50
N ALA A 102 -21.05 -6.33 -2.09
CA ALA A 102 -19.90 -6.19 -2.98
C ALA A 102 -19.00 -7.42 -2.94
N ALA A 103 -18.68 -7.93 -1.74
CA ALA A 103 -17.86 -9.13 -1.61
C ALA A 103 -18.55 -10.36 -2.23
N GLY A 104 -17.74 -11.18 -2.93
CA GLY A 104 -18.23 -12.33 -3.68
C GLY A 104 -18.72 -12.03 -5.10
N SER A 105 -18.74 -10.73 -5.49
CA SER A 105 -19.12 -10.30 -6.84
C SER A 105 -17.91 -9.85 -7.64
N THR A 106 -17.98 -9.95 -8.96
CA THR A 106 -17.00 -9.27 -9.81
C THR A 106 -17.33 -7.77 -9.92
N PRO A 107 -16.38 -6.91 -10.31
CA PRO A 107 -16.65 -5.49 -10.54
C PRO A 107 -17.81 -5.23 -11.50
N GLN A 108 -17.93 -6.06 -12.54
CA GLN A 108 -19.02 -5.97 -13.50
C GLN A 108 -20.38 -6.34 -12.89
N GLN A 109 -20.43 -7.42 -12.10
CA GLN A 109 -21.65 -7.83 -11.39
C GLN A 109 -22.09 -6.78 -10.37
N LEU A 110 -21.13 -6.19 -9.66
CA LEU A 110 -21.43 -5.11 -8.73
C LEU A 110 -21.95 -3.87 -9.46
N ALA A 111 -21.33 -3.48 -10.58
CA ALA A 111 -21.79 -2.36 -11.41
C ALA A 111 -23.24 -2.57 -11.88
N ALA A 112 -23.58 -3.77 -12.34
CA ALA A 112 -24.95 -4.12 -12.72
C ALA A 112 -25.94 -4.01 -11.54
N SER A 113 -25.54 -4.53 -10.37
CA SER A 113 -26.38 -4.45 -9.16
C SER A 113 -26.64 -3.03 -8.68
N VAL A 114 -25.58 -2.18 -8.74
CA VAL A 114 -25.69 -0.74 -8.40
C VAL A 114 -26.56 -0.02 -9.42
N THR A 115 -26.38 -0.28 -10.72
CA THR A 115 -27.18 0.28 -11.81
C THR A 115 -28.66 -0.02 -11.61
N GLU A 116 -29.00 -1.27 -11.31
CA GLU A 116 -30.39 -1.70 -11.10
C GLU A 116 -31.05 -0.95 -9.92
N LYS A 117 -30.32 -0.82 -8.81
CA LYS A 117 -30.82 -0.08 -7.65
C LYS A 117 -30.98 1.42 -7.91
N LEU A 118 -30.05 2.02 -8.69
CA LEU A 118 -30.08 3.45 -9.01
C LEU A 118 -31.20 3.83 -9.99
N ARG A 119 -31.72 2.90 -10.81
CA ARG A 119 -32.83 3.14 -11.75
C ARG A 119 -34.09 3.71 -11.09
N LYS A 120 -34.25 3.52 -9.78
CA LYS A 120 -35.36 4.10 -9.01
C LYS A 120 -35.22 5.60 -8.79
N TYR A 121 -34.02 6.15 -8.93
CA TYR A 121 -33.68 7.52 -8.59
C TYR A 121 -33.11 8.30 -9.79
N ILE A 122 -32.49 7.61 -10.73
CA ILE A 122 -31.76 8.19 -11.86
C ILE A 122 -32.25 7.53 -13.15
N THR A 123 -32.51 8.34 -14.17
CA THR A 123 -32.87 7.85 -15.51
C THR A 123 -31.60 7.34 -16.22
N GLU A 124 -31.58 6.08 -16.65
CA GLU A 124 -30.48 5.43 -17.36
C GLU A 124 -29.10 5.59 -16.70
N PRO A 125 -28.94 5.16 -15.43
CA PRO A 125 -27.65 5.28 -14.75
C PRO A 125 -26.60 4.39 -15.41
N GLN A 126 -25.42 4.96 -15.67
CA GLN A 126 -24.24 4.20 -16.15
C GLN A 126 -23.22 4.17 -15.04
N VAL A 127 -22.92 2.97 -14.54
CA VAL A 127 -22.03 2.75 -13.40
C VAL A 127 -20.79 1.98 -13.85
N THR A 128 -19.63 2.49 -13.45
CA THR A 128 -18.34 1.80 -13.59
C THR A 128 -17.77 1.54 -12.20
N VAL A 129 -17.29 0.34 -11.96
CA VAL A 129 -16.63 -0.07 -10.71
C VAL A 129 -15.19 -0.45 -11.03
N ILE A 130 -14.25 0.21 -10.35
CA ILE A 130 -12.82 -0.03 -10.47
C ILE A 130 -12.28 -0.42 -9.08
N VAL A 131 -11.53 -1.52 -9.00
CA VAL A 131 -10.83 -1.89 -7.78
C VAL A 131 -9.52 -1.10 -7.72
N THR A 132 -9.44 -0.15 -6.81
CA THR A 132 -8.26 0.72 -6.65
C THR A 132 -7.23 0.13 -5.71
N GLN A 133 -7.66 -0.67 -4.71
CA GLN A 133 -6.77 -1.37 -3.80
C GLN A 133 -7.30 -2.77 -3.51
N ILE A 134 -6.45 -3.77 -3.71
CA ILE A 134 -6.72 -5.17 -3.35
C ILE A 134 -6.15 -5.40 -1.95
N ASN A 135 -7.01 -5.43 -0.95
CA ASN A 135 -6.64 -5.70 0.44
C ASN A 135 -7.13 -7.07 0.93
N SER A 136 -8.12 -7.63 0.25
CA SER A 136 -8.71 -8.93 0.58
C SER A 136 -7.82 -10.10 0.18
N GLN A 137 -7.02 -9.94 -0.87
CA GLN A 137 -6.15 -11.00 -1.37
C GLN A 137 -4.71 -10.72 -0.95
N ARG A 138 -4.30 -11.35 0.14
CA ARG A 138 -2.94 -11.24 0.67
C ARG A 138 -2.38 -12.60 1.04
N VAL A 139 -1.06 -12.71 0.92
CA VAL A 139 -0.27 -13.81 1.49
C VAL A 139 0.71 -13.25 2.49
N PHE A 140 1.10 -14.07 3.43
CA PHE A 140 2.05 -13.69 4.48
C PHE A 140 3.36 -14.45 4.26
N VAL A 141 4.48 -13.76 4.45
CA VAL A 141 5.80 -14.37 4.42
C VAL A 141 6.49 -14.05 5.74
N MET A 142 6.96 -15.08 6.43
CA MET A 142 7.58 -14.93 7.74
C MET A 142 8.83 -15.83 7.90
N GLY A 143 9.64 -15.51 8.90
CA GLY A 143 10.88 -16.22 9.21
C GLY A 143 12.10 -15.60 8.52
N GLU A 144 13.06 -16.42 8.11
CA GLU A 144 14.36 -16.01 7.62
C GLU A 144 14.33 -15.49 6.15
N VAL A 145 13.60 -14.38 5.96
CA VAL A 145 13.52 -13.63 4.70
C VAL A 145 13.94 -12.18 4.92
N LEU A 146 14.40 -11.49 3.86
CA LEU A 146 14.85 -10.11 3.98
C LEU A 146 13.70 -9.15 4.34
N ARG A 147 12.49 -9.41 3.88
CA ARG A 147 11.29 -8.63 4.17
C ARG A 147 10.14 -9.55 4.55
N ALA A 148 9.99 -9.78 5.85
CA ALA A 148 8.81 -10.48 6.37
C ALA A 148 7.60 -9.53 6.38
N GLY A 149 6.40 -10.06 6.11
CA GLY A 149 5.19 -9.27 6.13
C GLY A 149 4.07 -9.79 5.25
N ALA A 150 3.04 -8.97 5.06
CA ALA A 150 1.91 -9.25 4.18
C ALA A 150 2.18 -8.68 2.79
N PHE A 151 1.98 -9.50 1.78
CA PHE A 151 2.16 -9.12 0.37
C PHE A 151 0.83 -9.26 -0.39
N PRO A 152 0.54 -8.36 -1.34
CA PRO A 152 -0.63 -8.52 -2.19
C PRO A 152 -0.46 -9.79 -3.04
N LEU A 153 -1.54 -10.56 -3.13
CA LEU A 153 -1.60 -11.76 -3.95
C LEU A 153 -2.20 -11.42 -5.32
N VAL A 154 -1.37 -11.51 -6.34
CA VAL A 154 -1.84 -11.46 -7.73
C VAL A 154 -2.25 -12.88 -8.15
N PRO A 155 -3.37 -13.05 -8.90
CA PRO A 155 -3.79 -14.36 -9.37
C PRO A 155 -2.65 -15.13 -10.07
N GLY A 156 -2.45 -16.38 -9.64
CA GLY A 156 -1.38 -17.22 -10.18
C GLY A 156 -0.02 -17.08 -9.53
N THR A 157 0.13 -16.22 -8.52
CA THR A 157 1.40 -16.09 -7.77
C THR A 157 1.80 -17.41 -7.12
N THR A 158 3.03 -17.83 -7.34
CA THR A 158 3.59 -19.06 -6.77
C THR A 158 4.44 -18.77 -5.53
N VAL A 159 4.81 -19.83 -4.78
CA VAL A 159 5.70 -19.74 -3.62
C VAL A 159 7.02 -19.04 -3.97
N LEU A 160 7.64 -19.41 -5.09
CA LEU A 160 8.90 -18.76 -5.54
C LEU A 160 8.74 -17.26 -5.76
N GLN A 161 7.63 -16.84 -6.37
CA GLN A 161 7.36 -15.43 -6.61
C GLN A 161 7.12 -14.67 -5.31
N ALA A 162 6.40 -15.26 -4.35
CA ALA A 162 6.20 -14.64 -3.04
C ALA A 162 7.53 -14.47 -2.28
N LEU A 163 8.42 -15.47 -2.32
CA LEU A 163 9.74 -15.39 -1.73
C LEU A 163 10.63 -14.33 -2.43
N ALA A 164 10.54 -14.21 -3.76
CA ALA A 164 11.21 -13.14 -4.50
C ALA A 164 10.70 -11.75 -4.10
N ASN A 165 9.38 -11.58 -3.93
CA ASN A 165 8.77 -10.34 -3.45
C ASN A 165 9.21 -10.00 -2.02
N ALA A 166 9.47 -11.01 -1.18
CA ALA A 166 10.06 -10.85 0.15
C ALA A 166 11.56 -10.50 0.13
N GLY A 167 12.16 -10.37 -1.06
CA GLY A 167 13.58 -10.01 -1.23
C GLY A 167 14.55 -11.19 -1.13
N GLY A 168 14.03 -12.43 -1.04
CA GLY A 168 14.83 -13.63 -0.86
C GLY A 168 15.12 -13.96 0.60
N PHE A 169 16.17 -14.74 0.83
CA PHE A 169 16.49 -15.36 2.11
C PHE A 169 17.59 -14.62 2.86
N THR A 170 17.57 -14.70 4.18
CA THR A 170 18.72 -14.35 5.01
C THR A 170 19.78 -15.43 4.96
N THR A 171 20.96 -15.15 5.55
CA THR A 171 22.07 -16.12 5.62
C THR A 171 21.77 -17.33 6.54
N PHE A 172 20.76 -17.22 7.38
CA PHE A 172 20.37 -18.24 8.35
C PHE A 172 19.24 -19.14 7.86
N ALA A 173 18.62 -18.81 6.74
CA ALA A 173 17.44 -19.49 6.22
C ALA A 173 17.68 -20.98 5.91
N ASN A 174 16.78 -21.83 6.42
CA ASN A 174 16.76 -23.24 6.05
C ASN A 174 15.87 -23.47 4.81
N VAL A 175 16.46 -23.17 3.66
CA VAL A 175 15.77 -23.22 2.35
C VAL A 175 15.27 -24.62 1.93
N LYS A 176 15.61 -25.68 2.70
CA LYS A 176 15.12 -27.04 2.45
C LYS A 176 13.84 -27.38 3.23
N LYS A 177 13.51 -26.60 4.26
CA LYS A 177 12.39 -26.86 5.17
C LYS A 177 11.35 -25.75 5.16
N ILE A 178 11.23 -25.03 4.06
CA ILE A 178 10.17 -24.05 3.86
C ILE A 178 8.85 -24.80 3.77
N HIS A 179 7.79 -24.21 4.28
CA HIS A 179 6.44 -24.75 4.14
C HIS A 179 5.42 -23.63 4.01
N VAL A 180 4.32 -23.93 3.36
CA VAL A 180 3.17 -23.04 3.24
C VAL A 180 2.09 -23.56 4.18
N MET A 181 1.64 -22.72 5.09
CA MET A 181 0.49 -22.99 5.95
C MET A 181 -0.76 -22.47 5.26
N ARG A 182 -1.68 -23.37 4.96
CA ARG A 182 -2.98 -23.08 4.35
C ARG A 182 -4.10 -23.56 5.25
N MET A 183 -5.15 -22.78 5.38
CA MET A 183 -6.36 -23.22 6.06
C MET A 183 -7.26 -23.96 5.07
N VAL A 184 -7.42 -25.27 5.27
CA VAL A 184 -8.33 -26.13 4.48
C VAL A 184 -9.42 -26.62 5.41
N ASP A 185 -10.67 -26.32 5.11
CA ASP A 185 -11.84 -26.71 5.93
C ASP A 185 -11.69 -26.35 7.42
N GLY A 186 -11.10 -25.19 7.69
CA GLY A 186 -10.86 -24.71 9.06
C GLY A 186 -9.70 -25.39 9.79
N LYS A 187 -8.94 -26.25 9.12
CA LYS A 187 -7.75 -26.91 9.68
C LYS A 187 -6.48 -26.39 9.02
N PRO A 188 -5.43 -26.10 9.81
CA PRO A 188 -4.15 -25.73 9.24
C PRO A 188 -3.50 -26.93 8.57
N THR A 189 -3.12 -26.79 7.31
CA THR A 189 -2.41 -27.78 6.50
C THR A 189 -1.06 -27.23 6.12
N GLU A 190 -0.01 -28.03 6.32
CA GLU A 190 1.35 -27.69 5.93
C GLU A 190 1.67 -28.30 4.58
N LEU A 191 2.05 -27.46 3.63
CA LEU A 191 2.47 -27.87 2.29
C LEU A 191 3.99 -27.67 2.19
N PRO A 192 4.79 -28.73 2.06
CA PRO A 192 6.24 -28.63 2.07
C PRO A 192 6.77 -27.97 0.80
N PHE A 193 7.81 -27.17 0.95
CA PHE A 193 8.50 -26.51 -0.14
C PHE A 193 10.01 -26.56 0.06
N ASN A 194 10.72 -27.28 -0.80
CA ASN A 194 12.17 -27.34 -0.82
C ASN A 194 12.71 -26.47 -1.97
N TYR A 195 13.16 -25.27 -1.65
CA TYR A 195 13.68 -24.33 -2.64
C TYR A 195 14.76 -24.93 -3.52
N ARG A 196 15.70 -25.71 -2.95
CA ARG A 196 16.81 -26.28 -3.71
C ARG A 196 16.37 -27.33 -4.72
N GLU A 197 15.38 -28.13 -4.36
CA GLU A 197 14.82 -29.14 -5.26
C GLU A 197 14.01 -28.49 -6.38
N VAL A 198 13.18 -27.52 -6.03
CA VAL A 198 12.34 -26.81 -7.01
C VAL A 198 13.18 -26.10 -8.07
N ILE A 199 14.23 -25.35 -7.68
CA ILE A 199 15.08 -24.64 -8.65
C ILE A 199 15.96 -25.56 -9.52
N LYS A 200 16.25 -26.79 -9.03
CA LYS A 200 16.98 -27.80 -9.79
C LYS A 200 16.06 -28.62 -10.70
N GLY A 201 14.74 -28.42 -10.61
CA GLY A 201 13.75 -29.17 -11.38
C GLY A 201 13.46 -30.58 -10.84
N GLY A 202 13.90 -30.89 -9.60
CA GLY A 202 13.66 -32.18 -8.97
C GLY A 202 12.22 -32.39 -8.52
N ASN A 203 11.59 -31.33 -7.93
CA ASN A 203 10.21 -31.38 -7.44
C ASN A 203 9.47 -30.07 -7.80
N PRO A 204 9.24 -29.80 -9.09
CA PRO A 204 8.62 -28.55 -9.52
C PRO A 204 7.19 -28.37 -9.03
N GLU A 205 6.49 -29.48 -8.73
CA GLU A 205 5.11 -29.50 -8.20
C GLU A 205 4.98 -28.88 -6.82
N GLN A 206 6.08 -28.76 -6.05
CA GLN A 206 6.06 -28.04 -4.78
C GLN A 206 5.92 -26.52 -4.96
N ASN A 207 6.19 -26.00 -6.16
CA ASN A 207 5.98 -24.59 -6.46
C ASN A 207 4.50 -24.29 -6.73
N ILE A 208 3.69 -24.52 -5.73
CA ILE A 208 2.24 -24.36 -5.81
C ILE A 208 1.85 -22.88 -6.01
N LYS A 209 0.65 -22.69 -6.56
CA LYS A 209 0.00 -21.38 -6.55
C LYS A 209 -0.52 -21.08 -5.14
N LEU A 210 -0.24 -19.88 -4.68
CA LEU A 210 -0.71 -19.41 -3.38
C LEU A 210 -2.17 -18.98 -3.46
N GLU A 211 -2.86 -19.14 -2.34
CA GLU A 211 -4.24 -18.71 -2.12
C GLU A 211 -4.30 -17.58 -1.08
N PRO A 212 -5.36 -16.75 -1.10
CA PRO A 212 -5.54 -15.71 -0.09
C PRO A 212 -5.51 -16.27 1.33
N GLY A 213 -4.69 -15.68 2.19
CA GLY A 213 -4.50 -16.14 3.56
C GLY A 213 -3.36 -17.14 3.77
N ASP A 214 -2.73 -17.65 2.71
CA ASP A 214 -1.56 -18.51 2.85
C ASP A 214 -0.43 -17.81 3.59
N THR A 215 0.28 -18.58 4.41
CA THR A 215 1.48 -18.11 5.11
C THR A 215 2.68 -18.96 4.71
N VAL A 216 3.65 -18.34 4.06
CA VAL A 216 4.94 -18.96 3.71
C VAL A 216 5.89 -18.78 4.89
N VAL A 217 6.32 -19.89 5.48
CA VAL A 217 7.23 -19.91 6.63
C VAL A 217 8.60 -20.39 6.19
N VAL A 218 9.62 -19.56 6.47
CA VAL A 218 11.03 -19.86 6.18
C VAL A 218 11.76 -20.03 7.50
N PRO A 219 12.06 -21.26 7.91
CA PRO A 219 12.78 -21.53 9.16
C PRO A 219 14.24 -21.10 9.12
#